data_c559d20f4f7ef017d7bd19fab2d056e2
#
_entry.id   c559d20f4f7ef017d7bd19fab2d056e2
#
_cell.length_a   1.000
_cell.length_b   1.000
_cell.length_c   1.000
_cell.angle_alpha   90.00
_cell.angle_beta   90.00
_cell.angle_gamma   90.00
#
_symmetry.space_group_name_H-M   'P 1'
#
loop_
_entity.id
_entity.type
_entity.pdbx_description
1 polymer ?
#
loop_
_entity_poly.entity_id
_entity_poly.type
_entity_poly.pdbx_seq_one_letter_code
_entity_poly.pdbx_strand_id
1 'polypeptide(L)'
;MRIALIAHDSRKELMAQFCTAYVRILSENDLIATGVTVKIVHDATGLPVRTLYPGGRGGAEQIAAMIGCGEVDMLLFFRDPVGAKPGEPNDMMLLRLCDMHTIPVATNIATAEVLIHGLERGDLAWIELQRGRK
;
A
#
# COMPACT_ATOMS: atom_id res chain seq x y z
N MET A 1 -9.15 -0.71 8.03
CA MET A 1 -8.93 -0.26 6.64
C MET A 1 -8.17 -1.30 5.85
N ARG A 2 -8.34 -1.28 4.56
CA ARG A 2 -7.59 -2.16 3.66
C ARG A 2 -6.47 -1.35 3.01
N ILE A 3 -5.22 -1.70 3.34
CA ILE A 3 -4.03 -0.96 2.95
C ILE A 3 -3.24 -1.78 1.93
N ALA A 4 -3.01 -1.21 0.75
CA ALA A 4 -2.18 -1.83 -0.27
C ALA A 4 -0.73 -1.35 -0.13
N LEU A 5 0.21 -2.29 -0.16
CA LEU A 5 1.63 -2.04 -0.03
C LEU A 5 2.34 -2.39 -1.34
N ILE A 6 3.00 -1.43 -1.94
CA ILE A 6 3.83 -1.63 -3.13
C ILE A 6 5.18 -0.96 -2.89
N ALA A 7 6.24 -1.57 -3.36
CA ALA A 7 7.57 -0.95 -3.34
C ALA A 7 8.35 -1.36 -4.58
N HIS A 8 9.01 -0.39 -5.20
CA HIS A 8 10.04 -0.71 -6.20
C HIS A 8 11.18 -1.48 -5.52
N ASP A 9 11.96 -2.23 -6.28
CA ASP A 9 12.98 -3.11 -5.72
C ASP A 9 13.93 -2.38 -4.77
N SER A 10 14.38 -1.19 -5.14
CA SER A 10 15.30 -0.38 -4.33
C SER A 10 14.67 0.16 -3.04
N ARG A 11 13.35 0.03 -2.87
CA ARG A 11 12.61 0.55 -1.72
C ARG A 11 12.00 -0.56 -0.85
N LYS A 12 12.22 -1.84 -1.19
CA LYS A 12 11.63 -2.95 -0.46
C LYS A 12 12.12 -3.06 0.98
N GLU A 13 13.41 -2.82 1.21
CA GLU A 13 13.95 -2.83 2.56
C GLU A 13 13.36 -1.69 3.39
N LEU A 14 13.19 -0.51 2.80
CA LEU A 14 12.55 0.62 3.48
C LEU A 14 11.11 0.30 3.84
N MET A 15 10.38 -0.38 2.95
CA MET A 15 9.02 -0.83 3.24
C MET A 15 9.01 -1.78 4.44
N ALA A 16 9.94 -2.74 4.50
CA ALA A 16 10.05 -3.66 5.63
C ALA A 16 10.34 -2.91 6.93
N GLN A 17 11.22 -1.94 6.91
CA GLN A 17 11.55 -1.11 8.07
C GLN A 17 10.35 -0.30 8.55
N PHE A 18 9.62 0.30 7.62
CA PHE A 18 8.41 1.05 7.93
C PHE A 18 7.36 0.16 8.59
N CYS A 19 7.11 -1.01 8.00
CA CYS A 19 6.11 -1.94 8.54
C CYS A 19 6.52 -2.45 9.93
N THR A 20 7.81 -2.65 10.17
CA THR A 20 8.32 -3.05 11.49
C THR A 20 8.08 -1.96 12.52
N ALA A 21 8.36 -0.71 12.15
CA ALA A 21 8.17 0.43 13.06
C ALA A 21 6.71 0.63 13.46
N TYR A 22 5.78 0.33 12.55
CA TYR A 22 4.36 0.55 12.75
C TYR A 22 3.54 -0.74 12.78
N VAL A 23 4.17 -1.84 13.22
CA VAL A 23 3.56 -3.17 13.21
C VAL A 23 2.25 -3.21 13.98
N ARG A 24 2.16 -2.51 15.12
CA ARG A 24 0.96 -2.53 15.94
C ARG A 24 -0.24 -1.89 15.23
N ILE A 25 -0.03 -0.74 14.61
CA ILE A 25 -1.09 -0.05 13.88
C ILE A 25 -1.51 -0.89 12.68
N LEU A 26 -0.54 -1.42 11.93
CA LEU A 26 -0.81 -2.22 10.75
C LEU A 26 -1.53 -3.52 11.09
N SER A 27 -1.29 -4.10 12.27
CA SER A 27 -1.95 -5.34 12.69
C SER A 27 -3.46 -5.19 12.87
N GLU A 28 -3.95 -3.97 13.01
CA GLU A 28 -5.38 -3.69 13.15
C GLU A 28 -6.07 -3.47 11.80
N ASN A 29 -5.34 -3.62 10.71
CA ASN A 29 -5.84 -3.36 9.36
C ASN A 29 -5.59 -4.56 8.45
N ASP A 30 -6.33 -4.61 7.34
CA ASP A 30 -6.12 -5.63 6.32
C ASP A 30 -5.03 -5.16 5.37
N LEU A 31 -4.00 -5.98 5.19
CA LEU A 31 -2.88 -5.66 4.31
C LEU A 31 -2.94 -6.51 3.06
N ILE A 32 -2.74 -5.88 1.92
CA ILE A 32 -2.55 -6.56 0.63
C ILE A 32 -1.25 -6.06 0.00
N ALA A 33 -0.57 -6.91 -0.73
CA ALA A 33 0.67 -6.54 -1.38
C ALA A 33 0.95 -7.44 -2.57
N THR A 34 1.81 -6.98 -3.48
CA THR A 34 2.31 -7.79 -4.58
C THR A 34 3.36 -8.79 -4.06
N GLY A 35 3.54 -9.90 -4.79
CA GLY A 35 4.22 -11.11 -4.31
C GLY A 35 5.51 -10.94 -3.51
N VAL A 36 6.50 -10.23 -4.08
CA VAL A 36 7.80 -10.09 -3.38
C VAL A 36 7.66 -9.20 -2.14
N THR A 37 6.83 -8.16 -2.21
CA THR A 37 6.58 -7.27 -1.07
C THR A 37 5.93 -8.03 0.08
N VAL A 38 5.00 -8.95 -0.19
CA VAL A 38 4.39 -9.80 0.85
C VAL A 38 5.46 -10.52 1.65
N LYS A 39 6.38 -11.19 0.95
CA LYS A 39 7.42 -11.97 1.60
C LYS A 39 8.28 -11.11 2.51
N ILE A 40 8.71 -9.95 2.03
CA ILE A 40 9.58 -9.06 2.78
C ILE A 40 8.88 -8.52 4.02
N VAL A 41 7.64 -8.09 3.90
CA VAL A 41 6.88 -7.56 5.02
C VAL A 41 6.56 -8.67 6.03
N HIS A 42 6.12 -9.84 5.56
CA HIS A 42 5.82 -10.96 6.44
C HIS A 42 7.06 -11.43 7.20
N ASP A 43 8.20 -11.58 6.50
CA ASP A 43 9.43 -12.02 7.14
C ASP A 43 9.93 -11.03 8.20
N ALA A 44 9.71 -9.73 7.98
CA ALA A 44 10.15 -8.70 8.91
C ALA A 44 9.21 -8.52 10.11
N THR A 45 7.91 -8.74 9.94
CA THR A 45 6.90 -8.35 10.93
C THR A 45 6.05 -9.51 11.46
N GLY A 46 5.95 -10.61 10.74
CA GLY A 46 5.02 -11.69 11.06
C GLY A 46 3.57 -11.38 10.74
N LEU A 47 3.27 -10.19 10.20
CA LEU A 47 1.89 -9.81 9.89
C LEU A 47 1.34 -10.63 8.72
N PRO A 48 0.06 -11.03 8.78
CA PRO A 48 -0.59 -11.64 7.62
C PRO A 48 -0.81 -10.58 6.54
N VAL A 49 -0.36 -10.88 5.32
CA VAL A 49 -0.53 -9.99 4.18
C VAL A 49 -1.13 -10.80 3.05
N ARG A 50 -2.26 -10.35 2.51
CA ARG A 50 -2.88 -11.02 1.38
C ARG A 50 -2.01 -10.85 0.14
N THR A 51 -1.66 -11.97 -0.47
CA THR A 51 -0.75 -12.01 -1.63
C THR A 51 -1.51 -11.76 -2.93
N LEU A 52 -0.99 -10.83 -3.71
CA LEU A 52 -1.40 -10.61 -5.10
C LEU A 52 -0.29 -11.12 -6.02
N TYR A 53 -0.52 -11.06 -7.34
CA TYR A 53 0.52 -11.42 -8.31
C TYR A 53 1.74 -10.52 -8.14
N PRO A 54 2.94 -10.96 -8.55
CA PRO A 54 4.11 -10.07 -8.57
C PRO A 54 3.82 -8.80 -9.38
N GLY A 55 4.36 -7.66 -8.92
CA GLY A 55 4.08 -6.36 -9.52
C GLY A 55 4.33 -6.30 -11.03
N GLY A 56 5.39 -6.96 -11.51
CA GLY A 56 5.71 -7.04 -12.94
C GLY A 56 4.91 -8.07 -13.71
N ARG A 57 4.00 -8.82 -13.06
CA ARG A 57 3.19 -9.89 -13.67
C ARG A 57 1.71 -9.74 -13.34
N GLY A 58 1.21 -8.53 -13.35
CA GLY A 58 -0.21 -8.25 -13.16
C GLY A 58 -0.61 -7.84 -11.74
N GLY A 59 0.32 -7.78 -10.79
CA GLY A 59 0.01 -7.38 -9.42
C GLY A 59 -0.47 -5.94 -9.34
N ALA A 60 0.17 -5.03 -10.07
CA ALA A 60 -0.25 -3.63 -10.11
C ALA A 60 -1.65 -3.49 -10.72
N GLU A 61 -1.96 -4.26 -11.75
CA GLU A 61 -3.27 -4.28 -12.39
C GLU A 61 -4.34 -4.85 -11.46
N GLN A 62 -4.00 -5.83 -10.61
CA GLN A 62 -4.93 -6.32 -9.58
C GLN A 62 -5.25 -5.22 -8.57
N ILE A 63 -4.24 -4.48 -8.11
CA ILE A 63 -4.47 -3.37 -7.19
C ILE A 63 -5.32 -2.29 -7.86
N ALA A 64 -5.04 -1.98 -9.13
CA ALA A 64 -5.83 -1.02 -9.89
C ALA A 64 -7.30 -1.43 -9.95
N ALA A 65 -7.58 -2.70 -10.24
CA ALA A 65 -8.95 -3.22 -10.26
C ALA A 65 -9.61 -3.13 -8.90
N MET A 66 -8.89 -3.44 -7.83
CA MET A 66 -9.41 -3.35 -6.47
C MET A 66 -9.72 -1.91 -6.07
N ILE A 67 -8.89 -0.95 -6.48
CA ILE A 67 -9.16 0.48 -6.28
C ILE A 67 -10.47 0.85 -6.97
N GLY A 68 -10.64 0.43 -8.22
CA GLY A 68 -11.85 0.72 -8.99
C GLY A 68 -13.12 0.13 -8.38
N CYS A 69 -13.00 -0.97 -7.64
CA CYS A 69 -14.13 -1.62 -6.97
C CYS A 69 -14.35 -1.14 -5.53
N GLY A 70 -13.61 -0.15 -5.06
CA GLY A 70 -13.74 0.35 -3.70
C GLY A 70 -13.17 -0.59 -2.64
N GLU A 71 -12.25 -1.46 -3.00
CA GLU A 71 -11.68 -2.46 -2.10
C GLU A 71 -10.34 -2.07 -1.50
N VAL A 72 -9.83 -0.87 -1.80
CA VAL A 72 -8.59 -0.33 -1.22
C VAL A 72 -8.89 1.00 -0.58
N ASP A 73 -8.46 1.18 0.65
CA ASP A 73 -8.71 2.41 1.42
C ASP A 73 -7.49 3.31 1.51
N MET A 74 -6.31 2.76 1.30
CA MET A 74 -5.05 3.50 1.36
C MET A 74 -4.01 2.77 0.52
N LEU A 75 -3.17 3.51 -0.18
CA LEU A 75 -2.06 2.94 -0.94
C LEU A 75 -0.74 3.51 -0.41
N LEU A 76 0.16 2.63 0.01
CA LEU A 76 1.54 2.99 0.35
C LEU A 76 2.43 2.44 -0.76
N PHE A 77 2.86 3.32 -1.63
CA PHE A 77 3.66 2.96 -2.81
C PHE A 77 5.04 3.63 -2.71
N PHE A 78 5.99 2.93 -2.12
CA PHE A 78 7.36 3.44 -2.00
C PHE A 78 8.06 3.27 -3.34
N ARG A 79 8.12 4.36 -4.08
CA ARG A 79 8.63 4.33 -5.44
C ARG A 79 10.03 4.91 -5.55
N ASP A 80 10.75 4.43 -6.56
CA ASP A 80 12.03 4.96 -6.97
C ASP A 80 11.79 5.76 -8.26
N PRO A 81 11.77 7.11 -8.20
CA PRO A 81 11.41 7.91 -9.37
C PRO A 81 12.50 7.94 -10.44
N VAL A 82 13.71 7.49 -10.12
CA VAL A 82 14.86 7.56 -11.02
C VAL A 82 15.35 6.18 -11.45
N GLY A 83 15.43 5.24 -10.49
CA GLY A 83 16.05 3.94 -10.70
C GLY A 83 15.10 2.78 -10.96
N ALA A 84 13.79 3.04 -11.15
CA ALA A 84 12.84 1.97 -11.41
C ALA A 84 13.20 1.23 -12.70
N LYS A 85 13.12 -0.10 -12.64
CA LYS A 85 13.49 -0.98 -13.75
C LYS A 85 12.29 -1.26 -14.64
N PRO A 86 12.51 -1.62 -15.92
CA PRO A 86 11.42 -2.12 -16.77
C PRO A 86 10.71 -3.30 -16.10
N GLY A 87 9.39 -3.33 -16.17
CA GLY A 87 8.59 -4.37 -15.55
C GLY A 87 8.19 -4.11 -14.11
N GLU A 88 8.73 -3.07 -13.47
CA GLU A 88 8.25 -2.66 -12.16
C GLU A 88 6.88 -1.97 -12.26
N PRO A 89 6.10 -1.92 -11.15
CA PRO A 89 4.73 -1.36 -11.19
C PRO A 89 4.65 0.04 -11.79
N ASN A 90 3.61 0.27 -12.59
CA ASN A 90 3.35 1.56 -13.20
C ASN A 90 2.73 2.50 -12.18
N ASP A 91 3.53 3.44 -11.70
CA ASP A 91 3.12 4.38 -10.67
C ASP A 91 2.08 5.39 -11.17
N MET A 92 2.20 5.87 -12.40
CA MET A 92 1.28 6.90 -12.93
C MET A 92 -0.16 6.41 -12.99
N MET A 93 -0.37 5.16 -13.43
CA MET A 93 -1.70 4.56 -13.48
C MET A 93 -2.32 4.46 -12.08
N LEU A 94 -1.56 3.98 -11.12
CA LEU A 94 -2.05 3.79 -9.76
C LEU A 94 -2.34 5.12 -9.07
N LEU A 95 -1.47 6.11 -9.22
CA LEU A 95 -1.68 7.43 -8.63
C LEU A 95 -2.93 8.11 -9.21
N ARG A 96 -3.13 8.00 -10.52
CA ARG A 96 -4.31 8.54 -11.18
C ARG A 96 -5.59 7.92 -10.62
N LEU A 97 -5.60 6.61 -10.44
CA LEU A 97 -6.77 5.91 -9.88
C LEU A 97 -7.03 6.32 -8.43
N CYS A 98 -5.98 6.51 -7.64
CA CYS A 98 -6.14 6.99 -6.29
C CYS A 98 -6.79 8.38 -6.25
N ASP A 99 -6.37 9.27 -7.15
CA ASP A 99 -6.98 10.60 -7.25
C ASP A 99 -8.45 10.51 -7.69
N MET A 100 -8.75 9.64 -8.67
CA MET A 100 -10.13 9.47 -9.15
C MET A 100 -11.06 8.92 -8.06
N HIS A 101 -10.55 8.07 -7.19
CA HIS A 101 -11.36 7.40 -6.16
C HIS A 101 -11.14 7.98 -4.75
N THR A 102 -10.43 9.08 -4.65
CA THR A 102 -10.18 9.79 -3.37
C THR A 102 -9.56 8.86 -2.33
N ILE A 103 -8.52 8.14 -2.74
CA ILE A 103 -7.77 7.24 -1.87
C ILE A 103 -6.47 7.94 -1.42
N PRO A 104 -6.20 8.04 -0.11
CA PRO A 104 -4.93 8.57 0.34
C PRO A 104 -3.78 7.68 -0.16
N VAL A 105 -2.75 8.32 -0.68
CA VAL A 105 -1.59 7.64 -1.23
C VAL A 105 -0.30 8.29 -0.73
N ALA A 106 0.65 7.47 -0.31
CA ALA A 106 2.00 7.92 0.01
C ALA A 106 2.97 7.30 -0.98
N THR A 107 3.81 8.13 -1.60
CA THR A 107 4.83 7.68 -2.54
C THR A 107 6.22 7.60 -1.93
N ASN A 108 6.34 7.97 -0.67
CA ASN A 108 7.60 7.93 0.08
C ASN A 108 7.30 7.82 1.57
N ILE A 109 8.34 7.52 2.35
CA ILE A 109 8.17 7.26 3.79
C ILE A 109 7.68 8.46 4.57
N ALA A 110 8.06 9.68 4.18
CA ALA A 110 7.65 10.87 4.92
C ALA A 110 6.13 11.05 4.90
N THR A 111 5.51 10.90 3.73
CA THR A 111 4.06 10.95 3.60
C THR A 111 3.40 9.76 4.28
N ALA A 112 4.01 8.58 4.16
CA ALA A 112 3.48 7.37 4.79
C ALA A 112 3.40 7.53 6.31
N GLU A 113 4.39 8.15 6.94
CA GLU A 113 4.35 8.39 8.38
C GLU A 113 3.21 9.31 8.79
N VAL A 114 2.96 10.36 8.01
CA VAL A 114 1.81 11.26 8.26
C VAL A 114 0.50 10.47 8.16
N LEU A 115 0.35 9.63 7.13
CA LEU A 115 -0.87 8.86 6.94
C LEU A 115 -1.07 7.82 8.05
N ILE A 116 0.00 7.13 8.47
CA ILE A 116 -0.13 6.09 9.49
C ILE A 116 -0.51 6.69 10.85
N HIS A 117 0.01 7.85 11.19
CA HIS A 117 -0.38 8.54 12.41
C HIS A 117 -1.81 9.06 12.32
N GLY A 118 -2.23 9.56 11.16
CA GLY A 118 -3.62 9.95 10.94
C GLY A 118 -4.57 8.76 11.07
N LEU A 119 -4.17 7.61 10.55
CA LEU A 119 -4.94 6.37 10.69
C LEU A 119 -5.12 6.00 12.16
N GLU A 120 -4.05 6.07 12.94
CA GLU A 120 -4.06 5.75 14.38
C GLU A 120 -5.01 6.67 15.14
N ARG A 121 -5.04 7.96 14.82
CA ARG A 121 -5.90 8.94 15.47
C ARG A 121 -7.36 8.89 15.03
N GLY A 122 -7.69 8.12 13.99
CA GLY A 122 -9.03 8.06 13.44
C GLY A 122 -9.35 9.16 12.43
N ASP A 123 -8.35 9.91 11.96
CA ASP A 123 -8.55 11.00 11.01
C ASP A 123 -9.12 10.53 9.67
N LEU A 124 -8.96 9.25 9.35
CA LEU A 124 -9.37 8.66 8.08
C LEU A 124 -10.61 7.77 8.20
N ALA A 125 -11.25 7.74 9.37
CA ALA A 125 -12.40 6.87 9.61
C ALA A 125 -13.57 7.16 8.66
N TRP A 126 -13.71 8.40 8.18
CA TRP A 126 -14.75 8.78 7.24
C TRP A 126 -14.72 7.98 5.93
N ILE A 127 -13.54 7.48 5.55
CA ILE A 127 -13.38 6.70 4.31
C ILE A 127 -14.17 5.40 4.40
N GLU A 128 -14.08 4.69 5.51
CA GLU A 128 -14.85 3.45 5.70
C GLU A 128 -16.36 3.73 5.75
N LEU A 129 -16.75 4.82 6.39
CA LEU A 129 -18.15 5.22 6.43
C LEU A 129 -18.70 5.53 5.03
N GLN A 130 -17.90 6.23 4.22
CA GLN A 130 -18.31 6.57 2.85
C GLN A 130 -18.50 5.33 1.99
N ARG A 131 -17.73 4.26 2.25
CA ARG A 131 -17.84 3.01 1.50
C ARG A 131 -18.88 2.04 2.08
N GLY A 132 -19.59 2.43 3.11
CA GLY A 132 -20.57 1.57 3.78
C GLY A 132 -19.93 0.46 4.61
N ARG A 133 -18.67 0.58 4.95
CA ARG A 133 -17.95 -0.32 5.87
C ARG A 133 -17.77 0.33 7.22
N LYS A 134 -17.62 -0.49 8.23
CA LYS A 134 -17.40 -0.03 9.60
C LYS A 134 -16.00 -0.33 10.07
#